data_2eee8b53e4b5b8928242e42a89394128
#
_entry.id   2eee8b53e4b5b8928242e42a89394128
#
_cell.length_a   1.000
_cell.length_b   1.000
_cell.length_c   1.000
_cell.angle_alpha   90.00
_cell.angle_beta   90.00
_cell.angle_gamma   90.00
#
_symmetry.space_group_name_H-M   'P 1'
#
loop_
_entity.id
_entity.type
_entity.pdbx_description
1 polymer ?
#
loop_
_entity_poly.entity_id
_entity_poly.type
_entity_poly.pdbx_seq_one_letter_code
_entity_poly.pdbx_strand_id
1 'polypeptide(L)'
;MVAEDYAAAFHRAGMSVLLYDHINFGSSGGLMRQEINPSVQARGYRDAVTFIRQRSDIAPDRIAIWGDSFSAMEVLVVGALIEGLAGIVAQIPVCGIDLPKINPSADVFDLLKNVFESGDVSGTTETTEGPMPVVSFDQVGSPSILKPIQAFKWFIEYGGRHDSEWLNTVTRVMPPTEVPFSPYLTAPFITAPTLMMTGRNDEMVHCNPAVQQAVFDKIVAPKEFFEIQGGHFGLLYSPSKIFDEAAARQVKFLTGIFGI
;
A
#
# COMPACT_ATOMS: atom_id res chain seq x y z
N MET A 1 13.27 1.91 0.67
CA MET A 1 13.83 1.72 -0.70
C MET A 1 13.36 2.88 -1.59
N VAL A 2 12.45 2.75 -2.57
CA VAL A 2 12.04 3.88 -3.42
C VAL A 2 11.10 4.90 -2.73
N ALA A 3 10.45 4.53 -1.64
CA ALA A 3 9.57 5.42 -0.89
C ALA A 3 10.25 6.73 -0.43
N GLU A 4 11.55 6.68 -0.14
CA GLU A 4 12.36 7.86 0.21
C GLU A 4 12.46 8.86 -0.95
N ASP A 5 12.54 8.37 -2.19
CA ASP A 5 12.62 9.24 -3.38
C ASP A 5 11.27 9.95 -3.63
N TYR A 6 10.13 9.26 -3.42
CA TYR A 6 8.80 9.88 -3.44
C TYR A 6 8.64 10.88 -2.28
N ALA A 7 9.05 10.51 -1.07
CA ALA A 7 9.04 11.41 0.09
C ALA A 7 9.85 12.69 -0.18
N ALA A 8 11.03 12.55 -0.78
CA ALA A 8 11.87 13.68 -1.18
C ALA A 8 11.19 14.55 -2.26
N ALA A 9 10.45 13.96 -3.20
CA ALA A 9 9.69 14.71 -4.20
C ALA A 9 8.55 15.51 -3.55
N PHE A 10 7.81 14.93 -2.62
CA PHE A 10 6.75 15.61 -1.86
C PHE A 10 7.32 16.73 -0.99
N HIS A 11 8.43 16.47 -0.30
CA HIS A 11 9.09 17.48 0.52
C HIS A 11 9.56 18.69 -0.30
N ARG A 12 10.18 18.47 -1.47
CA ARG A 12 10.56 19.56 -2.38
C ARG A 12 9.37 20.40 -2.87
N ALA A 13 8.18 19.81 -2.87
CA ALA A 13 6.94 20.50 -3.22
C ALA A 13 6.27 21.22 -2.02
N GLY A 14 6.95 21.32 -0.86
CA GLY A 14 6.50 22.06 0.31
C GLY A 14 5.68 21.24 1.33
N MET A 15 5.66 19.93 1.20
CA MET A 15 4.93 19.04 2.13
C MET A 15 5.86 18.51 3.23
N SER A 16 5.34 18.37 4.45
CA SER A 16 5.97 17.54 5.48
C SER A 16 5.64 16.07 5.21
N VAL A 17 6.60 15.18 5.38
CA VAL A 17 6.42 13.75 5.11
C VAL A 17 6.84 12.95 6.34
N LEU A 18 5.97 12.03 6.77
CA LEU A 18 6.32 10.96 7.70
C LEU A 18 6.53 9.67 6.90
N LEU A 19 7.75 9.16 6.90
CA LEU A 19 8.11 7.86 6.37
C LEU A 19 8.53 6.97 7.55
N TYR A 20 8.05 5.73 7.57
CA TYR A 20 8.35 4.78 8.65
C TYR A 20 8.37 3.35 8.10
N ASP A 21 9.12 2.49 8.76
CA ASP A 21 9.02 1.06 8.55
C ASP A 21 7.80 0.50 9.27
N HIS A 22 7.02 -0.33 8.60
CA HIS A 22 5.93 -1.04 9.27
C HIS A 22 6.48 -1.90 10.42
N ILE A 23 5.65 -2.09 11.45
CA ILE A 23 5.98 -3.02 12.54
C ILE A 23 6.41 -4.37 11.96
N ASN A 24 7.41 -5.00 12.56
CA ASN A 24 8.07 -6.23 12.13
C ASN A 24 9.09 -6.07 10.97
N PHE A 25 9.28 -4.88 10.40
CA PHE A 25 10.21 -4.62 9.30
C PHE A 25 11.23 -3.54 9.66
N GLY A 26 12.34 -3.53 8.90
CA GLY A 26 13.39 -2.51 8.98
C GLY A 26 13.82 -2.23 10.42
N SER A 27 13.94 -0.95 10.77
CA SER A 27 14.31 -0.48 12.11
C SER A 27 13.14 -0.43 13.08
N SER A 28 11.89 -0.66 12.64
CA SER A 28 10.73 -0.72 13.53
C SER A 28 10.76 -1.96 14.42
N GLY A 29 10.15 -1.83 15.60
CA GLY A 29 10.00 -2.92 16.56
C GLY A 29 9.11 -4.06 16.05
N GLY A 30 8.84 -5.01 16.93
CA GLY A 30 7.99 -6.18 16.69
C GLY A 30 8.75 -7.48 16.95
N LEU A 31 8.02 -8.46 17.45
CA LEU A 31 8.57 -9.77 17.82
C LEU A 31 8.56 -10.76 16.63
N MET A 32 7.57 -10.62 15.75
CA MET A 32 7.38 -11.50 14.58
C MET A 32 8.05 -10.92 13.34
N ARG A 33 9.37 -10.78 13.38
CA ARG A 33 10.13 -10.15 12.29
C ARG A 33 9.80 -10.74 10.92
N GLN A 34 9.73 -9.86 9.90
CA GLN A 34 9.43 -10.17 8.49
C GLN A 34 8.03 -10.77 8.28
N GLU A 35 7.08 -10.45 9.15
CA GLU A 35 5.69 -10.89 9.01
C GLU A 35 4.85 -9.85 8.26
N ILE A 36 4.24 -10.26 7.14
CA ILE A 36 3.22 -9.50 6.42
C ILE A 36 1.85 -9.90 6.96
N ASN A 37 1.16 -8.93 7.54
CA ASN A 37 -0.20 -9.05 8.02
C ASN A 37 -0.96 -7.74 7.72
N PRO A 38 -1.84 -7.72 6.72
CA PRO A 38 -2.44 -6.48 6.23
C PRO A 38 -3.21 -5.71 7.31
N SER A 39 -3.85 -6.42 8.24
CA SER A 39 -4.59 -5.77 9.33
C SER A 39 -3.66 -5.09 10.34
N VAL A 40 -2.51 -5.69 10.63
CA VAL A 40 -1.51 -5.10 11.52
C VAL A 40 -0.85 -3.88 10.88
N GLN A 41 -0.49 -3.97 9.60
CA GLN A 41 0.12 -2.87 8.85
C GLN A 41 -0.87 -1.71 8.64
N ALA A 42 -2.15 -2.01 8.37
CA ALA A 42 -3.21 -1.02 8.32
C ALA A 42 -3.35 -0.23 9.64
N ARG A 43 -3.25 -0.90 10.79
CA ARG A 43 -3.21 -0.22 12.10
C ARG A 43 -2.00 0.69 12.25
N GLY A 44 -0.86 0.35 11.64
CA GLY A 44 0.30 1.22 11.57
C GLY A 44 -0.01 2.57 10.91
N TYR A 45 -0.80 2.58 9.84
CA TYR A 45 -1.30 3.83 9.23
C TYR A 45 -2.18 4.62 10.19
N ARG A 46 -3.11 3.98 10.89
CA ARG A 46 -3.96 4.63 11.91
C ARG A 46 -3.11 5.32 12.99
N ASP A 47 -2.13 4.60 13.49
CA ASP A 47 -1.27 5.08 14.56
C ASP A 47 -0.36 6.22 14.07
N ALA A 48 0.16 6.13 12.84
CA ALA A 48 0.92 7.20 12.19
C ALA A 48 0.08 8.47 11.97
N VAL A 49 -1.16 8.34 11.49
CA VAL A 49 -2.10 9.47 11.33
C VAL A 49 -2.44 10.09 12.68
N THR A 50 -2.67 9.25 13.69
CA THR A 50 -2.94 9.72 15.06
C THR A 50 -1.74 10.51 15.63
N PHE A 51 -0.53 9.98 15.44
CA PHE A 51 0.70 10.65 15.86
C PHE A 51 0.87 12.02 15.20
N ILE A 52 0.68 12.07 13.86
CA ILE A 52 0.83 13.33 13.11
C ILE A 52 -0.21 14.36 13.54
N ARG A 53 -1.47 13.97 13.76
CA ARG A 53 -2.55 14.85 14.21
C ARG A 53 -2.30 15.52 15.55
N GLN A 54 -1.47 14.91 16.39
CA GLN A 54 -1.11 15.44 17.72
C GLN A 54 0.04 16.45 17.66
N ARG A 55 0.72 16.59 16.53
CA ARG A 55 1.84 17.52 16.39
C ARG A 55 1.33 18.96 16.21
N SER A 56 1.93 19.89 16.93
CA SER A 56 1.58 21.32 16.87
C SER A 56 2.07 22.03 15.61
N ASP A 57 3.01 21.42 14.87
CA ASP A 57 3.60 21.93 13.62
C ASP A 57 2.95 21.40 12.36
N ILE A 58 1.90 20.59 12.48
CA ILE A 58 1.16 19.99 11.37
C ILE A 58 -0.31 20.42 11.42
N ALA A 59 -0.88 20.74 10.27
CA ALA A 59 -2.32 20.97 10.11
C ALA A 59 -3.08 19.63 10.14
N PRO A 60 -3.87 19.34 11.19
CA PRO A 60 -4.45 18.01 11.39
C PRO A 60 -5.53 17.62 10.37
N ASP A 61 -6.09 18.60 9.67
CA ASP A 61 -7.09 18.46 8.58
C ASP A 61 -6.45 18.38 7.19
N ARG A 62 -5.12 18.51 7.10
CA ARG A 62 -4.37 18.48 5.83
C ARG A 62 -3.41 17.28 5.76
N ILE A 63 -3.92 16.10 6.09
CA ILE A 63 -3.15 14.85 6.08
C ILE A 63 -3.64 13.97 4.93
N ALA A 64 -2.72 13.57 4.07
CA ALA A 64 -2.94 12.55 3.04
C ALA A 64 -2.13 11.29 3.37
N ILE A 65 -2.62 10.14 2.93
CA ILE A 65 -1.90 8.87 3.03
C ILE A 65 -1.45 8.42 1.65
N TRP A 66 -0.28 7.81 1.60
CA TRP A 66 0.36 7.33 0.38
C TRP A 66 0.78 5.87 0.55
N GLY A 67 0.65 5.09 -0.51
CA GLY A 67 1.16 3.75 -0.57
C GLY A 67 1.43 3.30 -2.00
N ASP A 68 2.34 2.35 -2.14
CA ASP A 68 2.66 1.69 -3.40
C ASP A 68 2.47 0.17 -3.29
N SER A 69 2.07 -0.47 -4.35
CA SER A 69 1.92 -1.93 -4.42
C SER A 69 1.00 -2.48 -3.31
N PHE A 70 1.53 -3.26 -2.39
CA PHE A 70 0.79 -3.80 -1.26
C PHE A 70 0.28 -2.69 -0.33
N SER A 71 1.12 -1.69 -0.05
CA SER A 71 0.71 -0.51 0.73
C SER A 71 -0.33 0.34 0.02
N ALA A 72 -0.37 0.33 -1.32
CA ALA A 72 -1.45 0.98 -2.07
C ALA A 72 -2.80 0.27 -1.88
N MET A 73 -2.81 -1.06 -1.75
CA MET A 73 -4.01 -1.78 -1.29
C MET A 73 -4.41 -1.33 0.12
N GLU A 74 -3.43 -1.23 1.02
CA GLU A 74 -3.68 -0.84 2.41
C GLU A 74 -4.28 0.57 2.51
N VAL A 75 -3.71 1.57 1.81
CA VAL A 75 -4.24 2.94 1.87
C VAL A 75 -5.64 3.08 1.27
N LEU A 76 -6.04 2.23 0.33
CA LEU A 76 -7.43 2.19 -0.17
C LEU A 76 -8.40 1.63 0.88
N VAL A 77 -7.97 0.64 1.67
CA VAL A 77 -8.78 0.13 2.78
C VAL A 77 -8.80 1.10 3.95
N VAL A 78 -7.63 1.56 4.39
CA VAL A 78 -7.46 2.47 5.52
C VAL A 78 -8.12 3.83 5.26
N GLY A 79 -8.08 4.29 4.01
CA GLY A 79 -8.69 5.55 3.60
C GLY A 79 -10.20 5.60 3.74
N ALA A 80 -10.86 4.43 3.77
CA ALA A 80 -12.28 4.32 4.10
C ALA A 80 -12.52 4.25 5.63
N LEU A 81 -11.53 3.78 6.40
CA LEU A 81 -11.66 3.52 7.84
C LEU A 81 -11.21 4.70 8.71
N ILE A 82 -10.38 5.59 8.18
CA ILE A 82 -9.89 6.79 8.88
C ILE A 82 -10.61 8.03 8.36
N GLU A 83 -11.39 8.65 9.23
CA GLU A 83 -12.14 9.86 8.90
C GLU A 83 -11.22 11.11 8.80
N GLY A 84 -11.62 12.07 7.96
CA GLY A 84 -10.98 13.39 7.89
C GLY A 84 -9.59 13.37 7.23
N LEU A 85 -9.31 12.41 6.35
CA LEU A 85 -8.15 12.48 5.47
C LEU A 85 -8.38 13.52 4.37
N ALA A 86 -7.36 14.31 4.07
CA ALA A 86 -7.39 15.26 2.96
C ALA A 86 -7.21 14.60 1.59
N GLY A 87 -6.55 13.43 1.53
CA GLY A 87 -6.39 12.70 0.29
C GLY A 87 -5.74 11.33 0.44
N ILE A 88 -5.86 10.54 -0.62
CA ILE A 88 -5.29 9.20 -0.74
C ILE A 88 -4.53 9.11 -2.07
N VAL A 89 -3.31 8.61 -2.02
CA VAL A 89 -2.54 8.26 -3.22
C VAL A 89 -2.24 6.77 -3.18
N ALA A 90 -2.81 6.01 -4.11
CA ALA A 90 -2.61 4.59 -4.28
C ALA A 90 -1.89 4.31 -5.60
N GLN A 91 -0.60 3.99 -5.54
CA GLN A 91 0.24 3.68 -6.69
C GLN A 91 0.32 2.18 -6.91
N ILE A 92 -0.06 1.70 -8.12
CA ILE A 92 0.00 0.29 -8.51
C ILE A 92 -0.59 -0.68 -7.47
N PRO A 93 -1.85 -0.46 -7.04
CA PRO A 93 -2.43 -1.20 -5.92
C PRO A 93 -2.65 -2.68 -6.23
N VAL A 94 -2.31 -3.52 -5.29
CA VAL A 94 -2.58 -4.97 -5.28
C VAL A 94 -4.05 -5.20 -4.91
N CYS A 95 -4.96 -5.04 -5.87
CA CYS A 95 -6.40 -5.14 -5.64
C CYS A 95 -6.94 -6.58 -5.63
N GLY A 96 -6.14 -7.55 -6.09
CA GLY A 96 -6.50 -8.95 -6.17
C GLY A 96 -6.44 -9.53 -7.58
N ILE A 97 -6.45 -10.86 -7.69
CA ILE A 97 -6.57 -11.57 -8.98
C ILE A 97 -8.00 -11.49 -9.48
N ASP A 98 -8.95 -11.69 -8.57
CA ASP A 98 -10.38 -11.67 -8.83
C ASP A 98 -11.09 -10.79 -7.79
N LEU A 99 -12.32 -10.41 -8.09
CA LEU A 99 -13.20 -9.73 -7.14
C LEU A 99 -13.62 -10.68 -6.01
N PRO A 100 -13.79 -10.17 -4.78
CA PRO A 100 -14.37 -10.94 -3.69
C PRO A 100 -15.75 -11.49 -4.08
N LYS A 101 -16.10 -12.68 -3.55
CA LYS A 101 -17.42 -13.29 -3.77
C LYS A 101 -18.55 -12.55 -3.04
N ILE A 102 -18.22 -11.70 -2.08
CA ILE A 102 -19.15 -10.85 -1.35
C ILE A 102 -19.16 -9.43 -1.93
N ASN A 103 -20.29 -8.78 -1.89
CA ASN A 103 -20.44 -7.40 -2.35
C ASN A 103 -20.25 -6.41 -1.19
N PRO A 104 -19.79 -5.17 -1.48
CA PRO A 104 -19.79 -4.11 -0.49
C PRO A 104 -21.18 -3.86 0.08
N SER A 105 -21.28 -3.73 1.40
CA SER A 105 -22.47 -3.29 2.14
C SER A 105 -22.04 -2.63 3.44
N ALA A 106 -22.96 -1.94 4.12
CA ALA A 106 -22.68 -1.35 5.42
C ALA A 106 -22.26 -2.42 6.44
N ASP A 107 -22.96 -3.55 6.49
CA ASP A 107 -22.64 -4.65 7.41
C ASP A 107 -21.23 -5.21 7.17
N VAL A 108 -20.86 -5.41 5.90
CA VAL A 108 -19.51 -5.86 5.51
C VAL A 108 -18.46 -4.84 5.91
N PHE A 109 -18.74 -3.55 5.74
CA PHE A 109 -17.85 -2.47 6.14
C PHE A 109 -17.69 -2.39 7.66
N ASP A 110 -18.76 -2.56 8.41
CA ASP A 110 -18.73 -2.57 9.88
C ASP A 110 -17.89 -3.75 10.43
N LEU A 111 -17.97 -4.93 9.81
CA LEU A 111 -17.11 -6.06 10.15
C LEU A 111 -15.63 -5.74 9.92
N LEU A 112 -15.29 -5.13 8.77
CA LEU A 112 -13.92 -4.69 8.50
C LEU A 112 -13.45 -3.62 9.50
N LYS A 113 -14.31 -2.66 9.83
CA LYS A 113 -14.02 -1.61 10.80
C LYS A 113 -13.78 -2.19 12.20
N ASN A 114 -14.59 -3.14 12.65
CA ASN A 114 -14.40 -3.81 13.93
C ASN A 114 -13.06 -4.54 14.01
N VAL A 115 -12.67 -5.25 12.95
CA VAL A 115 -11.35 -5.92 12.87
C VAL A 115 -10.23 -4.89 12.91
N PHE A 116 -10.37 -3.78 12.18
CA PHE A 116 -9.37 -2.70 12.14
C PHE A 116 -9.20 -2.01 13.50
N GLU A 117 -10.29 -1.80 14.23
CA GLU A 117 -10.25 -1.11 15.52
C GLU A 117 -9.73 -1.98 16.65
N SER A 118 -10.25 -3.20 16.79
CA SER A 118 -10.05 -4.01 17.99
C SER A 118 -10.01 -5.54 17.76
N GLY A 119 -10.21 -6.03 16.53
CA GLY A 119 -10.25 -7.46 16.25
C GLY A 119 -8.90 -8.14 16.45
N ASP A 120 -8.93 -9.41 16.84
CA ASP A 120 -7.75 -10.27 16.83
C ASP A 120 -7.36 -10.56 15.36
N VAL A 121 -6.12 -10.25 15.03
CA VAL A 121 -5.55 -10.44 13.70
C VAL A 121 -4.27 -11.27 13.74
N SER A 122 -4.04 -11.97 14.85
CA SER A 122 -2.90 -12.86 15.00
C SER A 122 -3.02 -14.06 14.05
N GLY A 123 -1.89 -14.49 13.51
CA GLY A 123 -1.81 -15.71 12.71
C GLY A 123 -1.84 -16.96 13.60
N THR A 124 -2.49 -18.00 13.11
CA THR A 124 -2.37 -19.37 13.61
C THR A 124 -1.49 -20.17 12.64
N THR A 125 -1.13 -21.41 12.99
CA THR A 125 -0.38 -22.29 12.08
C THR A 125 -1.09 -22.45 10.73
N GLU A 126 -2.43 -22.53 10.74
CA GLU A 126 -3.26 -22.74 9.55
C GLU A 126 -3.38 -21.47 8.67
N THR A 127 -3.19 -20.32 9.27
CA THR A 127 -3.32 -19.02 8.59
C THR A 127 -1.97 -18.39 8.24
N THR A 128 -0.87 -19.07 8.54
CA THR A 128 0.49 -18.59 8.34
C THR A 128 1.19 -19.38 7.24
N GLU A 129 1.78 -18.67 6.28
CA GLU A 129 2.54 -19.24 5.18
C GLU A 129 3.98 -18.70 5.21
N GLY A 130 4.94 -19.59 5.32
CA GLY A 130 6.36 -19.22 5.39
C GLY A 130 7.06 -19.78 6.63
N PRO A 131 8.30 -19.33 6.95
CA PRO A 131 9.04 -18.33 6.16
C PRO A 131 9.42 -18.82 4.76
N MET A 132 9.37 -17.91 3.79
CA MET A 132 9.74 -18.16 2.40
C MET A 132 10.53 -16.97 1.83
N PRO A 133 11.26 -17.13 0.71
CA PRO A 133 11.90 -15.99 0.05
C PRO A 133 10.87 -14.94 -0.41
N VAL A 134 11.22 -13.67 -0.29
CA VAL A 134 10.46 -12.57 -0.92
C VAL A 134 10.55 -12.69 -2.43
N VAL A 135 11.76 -12.91 -2.95
CA VAL A 135 12.05 -13.10 -4.37
C VAL A 135 13.00 -14.26 -4.58
N SER A 136 12.89 -14.94 -5.73
CA SER A 136 13.79 -15.99 -6.16
C SER A 136 13.88 -16.02 -7.69
N PHE A 137 15.04 -16.33 -8.21
CA PHE A 137 15.20 -16.65 -9.64
C PHE A 137 14.79 -18.11 -9.95
N ASP A 138 14.80 -18.99 -8.95
CA ASP A 138 14.41 -20.40 -9.05
C ASP A 138 13.04 -20.61 -8.40
N GLN A 139 12.00 -20.47 -9.21
CA GLN A 139 10.62 -20.65 -8.71
C GLN A 139 10.21 -22.12 -8.58
N VAL A 140 11.05 -23.07 -8.96
CA VAL A 140 10.80 -24.51 -8.83
C VAL A 140 11.44 -25.06 -7.56
N GLY A 141 12.74 -24.84 -7.39
CA GLY A 141 13.49 -25.34 -6.23
C GLY A 141 13.36 -24.46 -4.98
N SER A 142 13.14 -23.17 -5.18
CA SER A 142 12.99 -22.20 -4.10
C SER A 142 11.92 -21.16 -4.47
N PRO A 143 10.63 -21.53 -4.43
CA PRO A 143 9.54 -20.61 -4.77
C PRO A 143 9.49 -19.43 -3.81
N SER A 144 9.15 -18.25 -4.34
CA SER A 144 9.05 -17.00 -3.59
C SER A 144 7.63 -16.42 -3.62
N ILE A 145 7.35 -15.48 -2.71
CA ILE A 145 6.05 -14.79 -2.66
C ILE A 145 5.84 -13.93 -3.92
N LEU A 146 6.90 -13.25 -4.40
CA LEU A 146 6.88 -12.45 -5.63
C LEU A 146 7.55 -13.24 -6.75
N LYS A 147 6.77 -13.65 -7.74
CA LYS A 147 7.20 -14.57 -8.80
C LYS A 147 7.85 -13.90 -10.02
N PRO A 148 7.45 -12.67 -10.45
CA PRO A 148 8.04 -12.05 -11.63
C PRO A 148 9.55 -11.87 -11.52
N ILE A 149 10.28 -12.12 -12.61
CA ILE A 149 11.73 -11.92 -12.64
C ILE A 149 12.13 -10.46 -12.44
N GLN A 150 11.24 -9.52 -12.78
CA GLN A 150 11.39 -8.10 -12.52
C GLN A 150 11.44 -7.81 -11.02
N ALA A 151 10.60 -8.51 -10.21
CA ALA A 151 10.66 -8.43 -8.76
C ALA A 151 12.03 -8.87 -8.25
N PHE A 152 12.53 -10.02 -8.70
CA PHE A 152 13.86 -10.50 -8.31
C PHE A 152 14.95 -9.46 -8.60
N LYS A 153 14.98 -8.93 -9.83
CA LYS A 153 15.98 -7.92 -10.24
C LYS A 153 15.90 -6.67 -9.35
N TRP A 154 14.70 -6.15 -9.15
CA TRP A 154 14.50 -4.94 -8.35
C TRP A 154 14.91 -5.12 -6.88
N PHE A 155 14.46 -6.19 -6.24
CA PHE A 155 14.77 -6.44 -4.83
C PHE A 155 16.24 -6.72 -4.59
N ILE A 156 16.93 -7.44 -5.50
CA ILE A 156 18.38 -7.67 -5.38
C ILE A 156 19.15 -6.36 -5.57
N GLU A 157 18.73 -5.51 -6.51
CA GLU A 157 19.38 -4.21 -6.72
C GLU A 157 19.18 -3.28 -5.52
N TYR A 158 17.93 -3.07 -5.10
CA TYR A 158 17.62 -2.14 -4.00
C TYR A 158 17.98 -2.72 -2.63
N GLY A 159 17.75 -4.00 -2.39
CA GLY A 159 18.13 -4.68 -1.17
C GLY A 159 19.64 -4.86 -1.00
N GLY A 160 20.38 -4.87 -2.11
CA GLY A 160 21.85 -4.92 -2.10
C GLY A 160 22.51 -3.55 -1.91
N ARG A 161 21.76 -2.45 -1.86
CA ARG A 161 22.33 -1.11 -1.63
C ARG A 161 22.84 -0.99 -0.21
N HIS A 162 23.90 -0.20 -0.05
CA HIS A 162 24.44 0.15 1.26
C HIS A 162 23.34 0.77 2.14
N ASP A 163 23.32 0.39 3.41
CA ASP A 163 22.33 0.81 4.41
C ASP A 163 20.91 0.22 4.22
N SER A 164 20.73 -0.73 3.31
CA SER A 164 19.50 -1.51 3.25
C SER A 164 19.49 -2.59 4.33
N GLU A 165 18.45 -2.60 5.18
CA GLU A 165 18.21 -3.67 6.15
C GLU A 165 17.28 -4.76 5.59
N TRP A 166 17.08 -4.77 4.26
CA TRP A 166 16.21 -5.76 3.63
C TRP A 166 16.75 -7.18 3.76
N LEU A 167 15.84 -8.07 4.13
CA LEU A 167 16.08 -9.51 4.22
C LEU A 167 15.20 -10.24 3.22
N ASN A 168 15.80 -11.17 2.44
CA ASN A 168 15.03 -12.00 1.50
C ASN A 168 14.29 -13.14 2.19
N THR A 169 13.47 -12.80 3.16
CA THR A 169 12.61 -13.74 3.87
C THR A 169 11.34 -13.04 4.31
N VAL A 170 10.23 -13.75 4.31
CA VAL A 170 8.93 -13.23 4.71
C VAL A 170 8.05 -14.36 5.20
N THR A 171 7.20 -14.07 6.18
CA THR A 171 6.07 -14.88 6.60
C THR A 171 4.79 -14.12 6.31
N ARG A 172 3.86 -14.72 5.59
CA ARG A 172 2.56 -14.13 5.29
C ARG A 172 1.52 -14.68 6.25
N VAL A 173 0.78 -13.78 6.90
CA VAL A 173 -0.37 -14.11 7.72
C VAL A 173 -1.64 -13.75 6.96
N MET A 174 -2.56 -14.70 6.91
CA MET A 174 -3.94 -14.52 6.43
C MET A 174 -4.85 -14.59 7.65
N PRO A 175 -5.16 -13.45 8.29
CA PRO A 175 -5.96 -13.47 9.51
C PRO A 175 -7.30 -14.17 9.29
N PRO A 176 -7.79 -14.96 10.26
CA PRO A 176 -9.06 -15.69 10.16
C PRO A 176 -10.23 -14.73 10.37
N THR A 177 -10.38 -13.75 9.48
CA THR A 177 -11.44 -12.74 9.53
C THR A 177 -12.63 -13.18 8.68
N GLU A 178 -13.85 -12.85 9.12
CA GLU A 178 -15.09 -13.19 8.42
C GLU A 178 -15.15 -12.51 7.03
N VAL A 179 -14.60 -11.30 6.93
CA VAL A 179 -14.53 -10.51 5.70
C VAL A 179 -13.08 -10.34 5.28
N PRO A 180 -12.73 -10.59 4.01
CA PRO A 180 -11.36 -10.43 3.54
C PRO A 180 -10.94 -8.96 3.53
N PHE A 181 -9.65 -8.69 3.79
CA PHE A 181 -9.05 -7.37 3.63
C PHE A 181 -8.98 -7.03 2.14
N SER A 182 -9.91 -6.19 1.65
CA SER A 182 -10.06 -5.93 0.22
C SER A 182 -10.48 -4.49 -0.08
N PRO A 183 -9.75 -3.78 -0.95
CA PRO A 183 -10.13 -2.44 -1.41
C PRO A 183 -11.50 -2.41 -2.08
N TYR A 184 -11.90 -3.47 -2.77
CA TYR A 184 -13.22 -3.54 -3.42
C TYR A 184 -14.37 -3.39 -2.44
N LEU A 185 -14.21 -3.92 -1.22
CA LEU A 185 -15.25 -3.88 -0.19
C LEU A 185 -15.32 -2.54 0.53
N THR A 186 -14.23 -1.79 0.56
CA THR A 186 -14.14 -0.50 1.27
C THR A 186 -14.27 0.70 0.34
N ALA A 187 -14.02 0.55 -0.96
CA ALA A 187 -14.04 1.64 -1.93
C ALA A 187 -15.31 2.51 -1.90
N PRO A 188 -16.56 1.99 -1.75
CA PRO A 188 -17.76 2.82 -1.66
C PRO A 188 -17.79 3.73 -0.44
N PHE A 189 -16.98 3.48 0.57
CA PHE A 189 -16.94 4.22 1.84
C PHE A 189 -15.76 5.21 1.91
N ILE A 190 -14.95 5.28 0.87
CA ILE A 190 -13.89 6.30 0.77
C ILE A 190 -14.52 7.67 0.54
N THR A 191 -14.23 8.61 1.45
CA THR A 191 -14.73 9.99 1.39
C THR A 191 -13.67 11.01 0.99
N ALA A 192 -12.39 10.66 1.11
CA ALA A 192 -11.27 11.52 0.74
C ALA A 192 -11.00 11.51 -0.77
N PRO A 193 -10.62 12.63 -1.37
CA PRO A 193 -10.10 12.68 -2.75
C PRO A 193 -9.02 11.61 -2.95
N THR A 194 -9.11 10.86 -4.05
CA THR A 194 -8.23 9.71 -4.28
C THR A 194 -7.58 9.76 -5.65
N LEU A 195 -6.26 9.67 -5.69
CA LEU A 195 -5.49 9.39 -6.89
C LEU A 195 -5.14 7.90 -6.91
N MET A 196 -5.58 7.19 -7.94
CA MET A 196 -5.19 5.81 -8.19
C MET A 196 -4.35 5.75 -9.46
N MET A 197 -3.15 5.21 -9.35
CA MET A 197 -2.22 5.06 -10.47
C MET A 197 -1.96 3.59 -10.76
N THR A 198 -1.92 3.23 -12.03
CA THR A 198 -1.68 1.84 -12.48
C THR A 198 -0.58 1.79 -13.52
N GLY A 199 0.13 0.68 -13.60
CA GLY A 199 1.08 0.40 -14.69
C GLY A 199 0.37 -0.31 -15.83
N ARG A 200 0.52 0.19 -17.07
CA ARG A 200 -0.11 -0.42 -18.24
C ARG A 200 0.29 -1.87 -18.47
N ASN A 201 1.53 -2.21 -18.15
CA ASN A 201 2.11 -3.54 -18.33
C ASN A 201 2.51 -4.15 -16.99
N ASP A 202 1.63 -3.99 -15.98
CA ASP A 202 1.90 -4.52 -14.65
C ASP A 202 2.02 -6.04 -14.69
N GLU A 203 3.15 -6.55 -14.25
CA GLU A 203 3.50 -7.98 -14.27
C GLU A 203 3.03 -8.75 -13.04
N MET A 204 2.45 -8.04 -12.05
CA MET A 204 1.95 -8.67 -10.83
C MET A 204 0.52 -9.16 -11.02
N VAL A 205 0.29 -10.47 -10.85
CA VAL A 205 -1.03 -11.09 -11.07
C VAL A 205 -2.14 -10.50 -10.17
N HIS A 206 -1.78 -9.97 -9.00
CA HIS A 206 -2.72 -9.34 -8.07
C HIS A 206 -3.01 -7.86 -8.40
N CYS A 207 -2.34 -7.32 -9.41
CA CYS A 207 -2.62 -6.00 -9.98
C CYS A 207 -3.50 -6.13 -11.23
N ASN A 208 -4.51 -7.01 -11.17
CA ASN A 208 -5.42 -7.25 -12.30
C ASN A 208 -6.14 -5.94 -12.69
N PRO A 209 -5.98 -5.44 -13.94
CA PRO A 209 -6.56 -4.17 -14.38
C PRO A 209 -8.08 -4.11 -14.25
N ALA A 210 -8.79 -5.24 -14.49
CA ALA A 210 -10.24 -5.29 -14.35
C ALA A 210 -10.68 -5.14 -12.88
N VAL A 211 -9.91 -5.72 -11.95
CA VAL A 211 -10.18 -5.58 -10.51
C VAL A 211 -9.83 -4.17 -10.03
N GLN A 212 -8.70 -3.62 -10.48
CA GLN A 212 -8.30 -2.22 -10.19
C GLN A 212 -9.36 -1.24 -10.69
N GLN A 213 -9.87 -1.43 -11.91
CA GLN A 213 -10.94 -0.59 -12.46
C GLN A 213 -12.24 -0.72 -11.65
N ALA A 214 -12.62 -1.93 -11.27
CA ALA A 214 -13.83 -2.15 -10.47
C ALA A 214 -13.72 -1.52 -9.07
N VAL A 215 -12.53 -1.51 -8.45
CA VAL A 215 -12.27 -0.79 -7.21
C VAL A 215 -12.41 0.71 -7.43
N PHE A 216 -11.75 1.24 -8.46
CA PHE A 216 -11.80 2.67 -8.78
C PHE A 216 -13.25 3.12 -9.04
N ASP A 217 -14.04 2.37 -9.81
CA ASP A 217 -15.42 2.73 -10.15
C ASP A 217 -16.30 2.88 -8.91
N LYS A 218 -16.03 2.10 -7.86
CA LYS A 218 -16.79 2.13 -6.60
C LYS A 218 -16.45 3.29 -5.68
N ILE A 219 -15.31 3.96 -5.84
CA ILE A 219 -14.98 5.15 -5.06
C ILE A 219 -15.96 6.25 -5.42
N VAL A 220 -16.64 6.81 -4.42
CA VAL A 220 -17.64 7.88 -4.62
C VAL A 220 -17.08 9.29 -4.42
N ALA A 221 -15.98 9.42 -3.69
CA ALA A 221 -15.25 10.68 -3.51
C ALA A 221 -14.71 11.22 -4.84
N PRO A 222 -14.29 12.50 -4.91
CA PRO A 222 -13.50 13.00 -6.03
C PRO A 222 -12.31 12.08 -6.29
N LYS A 223 -12.13 11.66 -7.53
CA LYS A 223 -11.12 10.65 -7.85
C LYS A 223 -10.46 10.91 -9.20
N GLU A 224 -9.19 10.55 -9.28
CA GLU A 224 -8.40 10.59 -10.50
C GLU A 224 -7.79 9.21 -10.77
N PHE A 225 -7.92 8.74 -12.01
CA PHE A 225 -7.24 7.53 -12.48
C PHE A 225 -6.13 7.92 -13.44
N PHE A 226 -4.95 7.36 -13.25
CA PHE A 226 -3.82 7.63 -14.11
C PHE A 226 -3.07 6.35 -14.45
N GLU A 227 -3.12 5.95 -15.73
CA GLU A 227 -2.34 4.84 -16.24
C GLU A 227 -1.00 5.35 -16.76
N ILE A 228 0.10 4.83 -16.21
CA ILE A 228 1.45 5.16 -16.64
C ILE A 228 2.01 4.05 -17.56
N GLN A 229 2.80 4.45 -18.54
CA GLN A 229 3.46 3.50 -19.44
C GLN A 229 4.62 2.80 -18.72
N GLY A 230 4.39 1.59 -18.27
CA GLY A 230 5.39 0.81 -17.55
C GLY A 230 4.79 -0.40 -16.85
N GLY A 231 5.65 -1.23 -16.29
CA GLY A 231 5.26 -2.34 -15.43
C GLY A 231 5.31 -1.93 -13.94
N HIS A 232 4.95 -2.85 -13.08
CA HIS A 232 4.93 -2.68 -11.62
C HIS A 232 6.25 -2.10 -11.10
N PHE A 233 7.34 -2.79 -11.38
CA PHE A 233 8.66 -2.38 -10.93
C PHE A 233 9.22 -1.18 -11.69
N GLY A 234 8.66 -0.84 -12.87
CA GLY A 234 9.04 0.36 -13.61
C GLY A 234 8.79 1.66 -12.85
N LEU A 235 7.70 1.75 -12.10
CA LEU A 235 7.37 2.92 -11.27
C LEU A 235 8.24 3.00 -10.01
N LEU A 236 8.90 1.91 -9.66
CA LEU A 236 9.73 1.78 -8.46
C LEU A 236 11.23 1.95 -8.73
N TYR A 237 11.63 2.22 -9.98
CA TYR A 237 13.02 2.55 -10.31
C TYR A 237 13.26 4.07 -10.27
N SER A 238 14.13 4.51 -9.38
CA SER A 238 14.58 5.89 -9.24
C SER A 238 16.12 5.97 -9.31
N PRO A 239 16.69 6.87 -10.15
CA PRO A 239 16.03 7.80 -11.07
C PRO A 239 15.55 7.12 -12.36
N SER A 240 14.38 7.50 -12.85
CA SER A 240 13.88 7.10 -14.17
C SER A 240 12.80 8.07 -14.68
N LYS A 241 12.58 8.12 -15.99
CA LYS A 241 11.50 8.94 -16.57
C LYS A 241 10.11 8.53 -16.07
N ILE A 242 9.88 7.24 -15.83
CA ILE A 242 8.61 6.72 -15.33
C ILE A 242 8.40 7.20 -13.88
N PHE A 243 9.44 7.12 -13.05
CA PHE A 243 9.41 7.66 -11.69
C PHE A 243 9.14 9.17 -11.68
N ASP A 244 9.84 9.93 -12.53
CA ASP A 244 9.66 11.40 -12.62
C ASP A 244 8.23 11.77 -13.01
N GLU A 245 7.64 11.06 -13.97
CA GLU A 245 6.24 11.24 -14.39
C GLU A 245 5.26 10.90 -13.26
N ALA A 246 5.46 9.75 -12.60
CA ALA A 246 4.65 9.31 -11.48
C ALA A 246 4.72 10.30 -10.31
N ALA A 247 5.91 10.70 -9.91
CA ALA A 247 6.13 11.66 -8.84
C ALA A 247 5.51 13.03 -9.16
N ALA A 248 5.68 13.54 -10.38
CA ALA A 248 5.09 14.80 -10.80
C ALA A 248 3.56 14.77 -10.77
N ARG A 249 2.94 13.64 -11.17
CA ARG A 249 1.48 13.47 -11.10
C ARG A 249 0.97 13.47 -9.67
N GLN A 250 1.65 12.77 -8.78
CA GLN A 250 1.30 12.70 -7.36
C GLN A 250 1.49 14.05 -6.68
N VAL A 251 2.61 14.75 -6.94
CA VAL A 251 2.84 16.11 -6.44
C VAL A 251 1.71 17.03 -6.88
N LYS A 252 1.34 17.02 -8.17
CA LYS A 252 0.25 17.87 -8.70
C LYS A 252 -1.07 17.60 -7.98
N PHE A 253 -1.42 16.34 -7.75
CA PHE A 253 -2.62 15.96 -7.04
C PHE A 253 -2.58 16.46 -5.58
N LEU A 254 -1.49 16.17 -4.86
CA LEU A 254 -1.33 16.55 -3.46
C LEU A 254 -1.29 18.07 -3.26
N THR A 255 -0.56 18.81 -4.09
CA THR A 255 -0.56 20.28 -4.03
C THR A 255 -1.94 20.87 -4.31
N GLY A 256 -2.70 20.25 -5.23
CA GLY A 256 -4.07 20.65 -5.54
C GLY A 256 -5.02 20.50 -4.34
N ILE A 257 -4.98 19.36 -3.64
CA ILE A 257 -5.83 19.13 -2.47
C ILE A 257 -5.38 19.92 -1.25
N PHE A 258 -4.10 20.23 -1.12
CA PHE A 258 -3.57 21.06 -0.02
C PHE A 258 -3.65 22.57 -0.29
N GLY A 259 -3.86 23.00 -1.53
CA GLY A 259 -3.90 24.41 -1.90
C GLY A 259 -2.54 25.12 -1.74
N ILE A 260 -1.45 24.44 -2.13
CA ILE A 260 -0.06 24.96 -2.08
C ILE A 260 0.61 24.93 -3.44
#